data_e48d145ce5caafe31eb3ef42cb1c870f
#
_entry.id   e48d145ce5caafe31eb3ef42cb1c870f
#
_cell.length_a   1.000
_cell.length_b   1.000
_cell.length_c   1.000
_cell.angle_alpha   90.00
_cell.angle_beta   90.00
_cell.angle_gamma   90.00
#
_symmetry.space_group_name_H-M   'P 1'
#
loop_
_entity.id
_entity.type
_entity.pdbx_description
1 polymer ?
#
loop_
_entity_poly.entity_id
_entity_poly.type
_entity_poly.pdbx_seq_one_letter_code
_entity_poly.pdbx_strand_id
1 'polypeptide(L)'
;LYVHGNHDECYADTPPEGCICIDDCLYEYQGLRILGLGGSMRYRPGDFQYTQKEMTWRIRKLWFKIRRKKGFDLLVTHSPAKGLGDGEDLPHQGFDAFRDLLDKYAPPFFIHGHMHLNYGRSKRISQYQQTIIVNAFEKYVIECPVPE
;
A
#
# COMPACT_ATOMS: atom_id res chain seq x y z
N LEU A 1 -6.27 -5.44 -10.29
CA LEU A 1 -5.09 -5.62 -9.44
C LEU A 1 -5.50 -5.66 -7.98
N TYR A 2 -4.78 -6.42 -7.13
CA TYR A 2 -5.01 -6.46 -5.69
C TYR A 2 -3.72 -6.69 -4.92
N VAL A 3 -3.73 -6.33 -3.64
CA VAL A 3 -2.75 -6.71 -2.62
C VAL A 3 -3.50 -7.41 -1.47
N HIS A 4 -2.85 -8.29 -0.74
CA HIS A 4 -3.49 -8.99 0.37
C HIS A 4 -3.73 -8.07 1.57
N GLY A 5 -4.90 -8.18 2.16
CA GLY A 5 -5.20 -7.68 3.51
C GLY A 5 -4.89 -8.73 4.58
N ASN A 6 -4.96 -8.33 5.83
CA ASN A 6 -4.70 -9.22 6.98
C ASN A 6 -5.83 -10.25 7.26
N HIS A 7 -6.86 -10.28 6.44
CA HIS A 7 -7.97 -11.23 6.48
C HIS A 7 -8.12 -12.04 5.19
N ASP A 8 -7.16 -11.93 4.28
CA ASP A 8 -7.21 -12.54 2.95
C ASP A 8 -6.43 -13.88 2.89
N GLU A 9 -6.35 -14.60 4.00
CA GLU A 9 -5.59 -15.85 4.12
C GLU A 9 -6.00 -16.88 3.05
N CYS A 10 -7.28 -16.92 2.67
CA CYS A 10 -7.78 -17.83 1.63
C CYS A 10 -7.33 -17.45 0.20
N TYR A 11 -6.91 -16.20 -0.04
CA TYR A 11 -6.52 -15.76 -1.40
C TYR A 11 -5.13 -16.24 -1.82
N ALA A 12 -4.35 -16.79 -0.90
CA ALA A 12 -3.12 -17.49 -1.26
C ALA A 12 -3.43 -18.74 -2.09
N ASP A 13 -4.49 -19.48 -1.74
CA ASP A 13 -4.89 -20.73 -2.41
C ASP A 13 -5.99 -20.50 -3.45
N THR A 14 -6.86 -19.51 -3.24
CA THR A 14 -8.01 -19.21 -4.10
C THR A 14 -8.06 -17.71 -4.42
N PRO A 15 -7.18 -17.24 -5.33
CA PRO A 15 -7.16 -15.83 -5.70
C PRO A 15 -8.47 -15.37 -6.34
N PRO A 16 -8.88 -14.09 -6.18
CA PRO A 16 -10.06 -13.55 -6.80
C PRO A 16 -10.00 -13.71 -8.32
N GLU A 17 -11.06 -14.29 -8.92
CA GLU A 17 -11.13 -14.55 -10.36
C GLU A 17 -10.98 -13.23 -11.17
N GLY A 18 -10.21 -13.28 -12.23
CA GLY A 18 -9.94 -12.12 -13.09
C GLY A 18 -9.04 -11.04 -12.47
N CYS A 19 -8.52 -11.25 -11.25
CA CYS A 19 -7.65 -10.32 -10.58
C CYS A 19 -6.17 -10.74 -10.66
N ILE A 20 -5.26 -9.77 -10.71
CA ILE A 20 -3.82 -9.96 -10.69
C ILE A 20 -3.29 -9.51 -9.33
N CYS A 21 -2.63 -10.42 -8.60
CA CYS A 21 -1.92 -10.07 -7.38
C CYS A 21 -0.66 -9.27 -7.71
N ILE A 22 -0.56 -8.08 -7.12
CA ILE A 22 0.63 -7.23 -7.24
C ILE A 22 1.39 -7.10 -5.92
N ASP A 23 1.12 -7.99 -4.97
CA ASP A 23 1.84 -7.99 -3.69
C ASP A 23 3.32 -8.30 -3.91
N ASP A 24 4.21 -7.57 -3.23
CA ASP A 24 5.67 -7.63 -3.46
C ASP A 24 6.08 -7.44 -4.93
N CYS A 25 5.36 -6.60 -5.67
CA CYS A 25 5.59 -6.42 -7.09
C CYS A 25 5.63 -4.93 -7.49
N LEU A 26 6.55 -4.60 -8.40
CA LEU A 26 6.47 -3.40 -9.21
C LEU A 26 5.83 -3.79 -10.55
N TYR A 27 4.55 -3.51 -10.69
CA TYR A 27 3.72 -3.82 -11.86
C TYR A 27 3.66 -2.61 -12.80
N GLU A 28 3.63 -2.85 -14.09
CA GLU A 28 3.53 -1.78 -15.09
C GLU A 28 2.30 -2.01 -15.97
N TYR A 29 1.45 -1.00 -16.06
CA TYR A 29 0.26 -1.02 -16.89
C TYR A 29 0.12 0.28 -17.66
N GLN A 30 0.16 0.22 -18.98
CA GLN A 30 0.07 1.38 -19.88
C GLN A 30 1.02 2.53 -19.49
N GLY A 31 2.26 2.20 -19.13
CA GLY A 31 3.25 3.17 -18.69
C GLY A 31 3.18 3.57 -17.20
N LEU A 32 2.06 3.29 -16.52
CA LEU A 32 1.92 3.55 -15.09
C LEU A 32 2.65 2.48 -14.28
N ARG A 33 3.57 2.90 -13.41
CA ARG A 33 4.37 2.01 -12.53
C ARG A 33 3.69 1.92 -11.17
N ILE A 34 3.23 0.74 -10.80
CA ILE A 34 2.44 0.48 -9.59
C ILE A 34 3.25 -0.41 -8.65
N LEU A 35 3.57 0.09 -7.46
CA LEU A 35 4.20 -0.69 -6.41
C LEU A 35 3.14 -1.23 -5.46
N GLY A 36 3.02 -2.55 -5.36
CA GLY A 36 2.06 -3.23 -4.48
C GLY A 36 2.73 -3.84 -3.23
N LEU A 37 2.16 -3.58 -2.05
CA LEU A 37 2.63 -4.09 -0.76
C LEU A 37 1.44 -4.36 0.17
N GLY A 38 1.03 -5.61 0.29
CA GLY A 38 -0.09 -6.02 1.15
C GLY A 38 0.30 -6.24 2.61
N GLY A 39 -0.72 -6.54 3.41
CA GLY A 39 -0.62 -6.90 4.81
C GLY A 39 -0.68 -5.74 5.80
N SER A 40 -0.80 -6.10 7.08
CA SER A 40 -0.87 -5.16 8.20
C SER A 40 0.22 -5.39 9.24
N MET A 41 0.30 -4.51 10.24
CA MET A 41 1.11 -4.74 11.43
C MET A 41 0.69 -6.04 12.12
N ARG A 42 1.68 -6.82 12.55
CA ARG A 42 1.45 -8.08 13.25
C ARG A 42 0.93 -7.83 14.66
N TYR A 43 -0.29 -8.25 14.93
CA TYR A 43 -0.92 -8.21 16.25
C TYR A 43 -1.32 -9.60 16.76
N ARG A 44 -1.32 -10.62 15.89
CA ARG A 44 -1.57 -12.04 16.19
C ARG A 44 -0.78 -12.93 15.23
N PRO A 45 -0.63 -14.23 15.49
CA PRO A 45 -0.19 -15.17 14.46
C PRO A 45 -1.20 -15.21 13.31
N GLY A 46 -0.71 -15.21 12.07
CA GLY A 46 -1.54 -15.26 10.86
C GLY A 46 -0.77 -14.77 9.64
N ASP A 47 -1.30 -15.08 8.47
CA ASP A 47 -0.73 -14.66 7.21
C ASP A 47 -0.94 -13.15 6.97
N PHE A 48 -0.13 -12.59 6.09
CA PHE A 48 -0.18 -11.18 5.70
C PHE A 48 -0.08 -10.18 6.87
N GLN A 49 0.58 -10.59 7.96
CA GLN A 49 0.88 -9.74 9.10
C GLN A 49 2.40 -9.65 9.30
N TYR A 50 2.92 -8.45 9.35
CA TYR A 50 4.36 -8.18 9.30
C TYR A 50 4.80 -7.24 10.42
N THR A 51 6.00 -7.42 10.91
CA THR A 51 6.69 -6.43 11.73
C THR A 51 7.24 -5.31 10.84
N GLN A 52 7.63 -4.18 11.44
CA GLN A 52 8.32 -3.09 10.72
C GLN A 52 9.57 -3.61 9.98
N LYS A 53 10.36 -4.49 10.61
CA LYS A 53 11.56 -5.08 10.01
C LYS A 53 11.25 -5.96 8.80
N GLU A 54 10.23 -6.79 8.88
CA GLU A 54 9.80 -7.66 7.78
C GLU A 54 9.29 -6.85 6.60
N MET A 55 8.50 -5.81 6.83
CA MET A 55 8.04 -4.92 5.77
C MET A 55 9.22 -4.19 5.10
N THR A 56 10.16 -3.67 5.89
CA THR A 56 11.40 -3.08 5.37
C THR A 56 12.18 -4.08 4.50
N TRP A 57 12.26 -5.35 4.92
CA TRP A 57 12.94 -6.39 4.16
C TRP A 57 12.22 -6.72 2.83
N ARG A 58 10.89 -6.77 2.82
CA ARG A 58 10.09 -6.95 1.59
C ARG A 58 10.40 -5.84 0.58
N ILE A 59 10.41 -4.58 1.01
CA ILE A 59 10.75 -3.43 0.18
C ILE A 59 12.19 -3.50 -0.34
N ARG A 60 13.15 -3.92 0.50
CA ARG A 60 14.55 -4.06 0.09
C ARG A 60 14.74 -5.05 -1.05
N LYS A 61 13.97 -6.13 -1.10
CA LYS A 61 14.00 -7.10 -2.22
C LYS A 61 13.57 -6.45 -3.53
N LEU A 62 12.72 -5.45 -3.49
CA LEU A 62 12.24 -4.72 -4.68
C LEU A 62 13.16 -3.57 -5.10
N TRP A 63 14.12 -3.19 -4.25
CA TRP A 63 14.95 -2.01 -4.43
C TRP A 63 15.60 -1.93 -5.82
N PHE A 64 16.14 -3.02 -6.34
CA PHE A 64 16.79 -3.04 -7.65
C PHE A 64 15.80 -2.76 -8.78
N LYS A 65 14.60 -3.34 -8.72
CA LYS A 65 13.53 -3.11 -9.71
C LYS A 65 13.08 -1.65 -9.68
N ILE A 66 12.82 -1.12 -8.47
CA ILE A 66 12.38 0.26 -8.28
C ILE A 66 13.45 1.23 -8.80
N ARG A 67 14.73 1.01 -8.47
CA ARG A 67 15.84 1.85 -8.93
C ARG A 67 15.98 1.82 -10.47
N ARG A 68 15.91 0.65 -11.09
CA ARG A 68 16.00 0.50 -12.55
C ARG A 68 14.87 1.22 -13.27
N LYS A 69 13.68 1.23 -12.70
CA LYS A 69 12.51 1.94 -13.24
C LYS A 69 12.44 3.41 -12.80
N LYS A 70 13.44 3.93 -12.07
CA LYS A 70 13.50 5.31 -11.56
C LYS A 70 12.30 5.68 -10.66
N GLY A 71 11.82 4.73 -9.85
CA GLY A 71 10.69 4.92 -8.94
C GLY A 71 9.39 4.26 -9.42
N PHE A 72 8.29 4.77 -8.91
CA PHE A 72 6.92 4.33 -9.22
C PHE A 72 5.98 5.53 -9.16
N ASP A 73 4.82 5.42 -9.79
CA ASP A 73 3.83 6.49 -9.90
C ASP A 73 2.69 6.31 -8.90
N LEU A 74 2.42 5.06 -8.52
CA LEU A 74 1.36 4.70 -7.61
C LEU A 74 1.88 3.69 -6.59
N LEU A 75 1.70 4.00 -5.30
CA LEU A 75 1.87 3.05 -4.20
C LEU A 75 0.50 2.50 -3.81
N VAL A 76 0.32 1.19 -3.87
CA VAL A 76 -0.90 0.50 -3.44
C VAL A 76 -0.56 -0.41 -2.27
N THR A 77 -1.16 -0.16 -1.12
CA THR A 77 -0.93 -0.97 0.08
C THR A 77 -2.24 -1.36 0.75
N HIS A 78 -2.21 -2.38 1.61
CA HIS A 78 -3.35 -2.63 2.49
C HIS A 78 -3.35 -1.65 3.66
N SER A 79 -2.26 -1.56 4.42
CA SER A 79 -2.15 -0.65 5.57
C SER A 79 -1.66 0.75 5.20
N PRO A 80 -1.98 1.78 6.00
CA PRO A 80 -1.45 3.13 5.83
C PRO A 80 0.06 3.22 6.13
N ALA A 81 0.65 4.35 5.82
CA ALA A 81 1.98 4.72 6.30
C ALA A 81 1.89 5.30 7.72
N LYS A 82 2.95 5.11 8.51
CA LYS A 82 3.02 5.59 9.90
C LYS A 82 2.85 7.10 10.00
N GLY A 83 1.89 7.54 10.82
CA GLY A 83 1.56 8.96 11.03
C GLY A 83 0.77 9.59 9.87
N LEU A 84 0.32 8.82 8.89
CA LEU A 84 -0.41 9.31 7.72
C LEU A 84 -1.76 8.59 7.58
N GLY A 85 -2.66 8.86 8.53
CA GLY A 85 -3.99 8.27 8.55
C GLY A 85 -4.09 6.90 9.21
N ASP A 86 -3.05 6.47 9.92
CA ASP A 86 -3.02 5.24 10.71
C ASP A 86 -3.68 5.43 12.09
N GLY A 87 -3.88 4.32 12.82
CA GLY A 87 -4.43 4.29 14.16
C GLY A 87 -3.35 4.20 15.23
N GLU A 88 -3.75 4.45 16.49
CA GLU A 88 -2.86 4.37 17.66
C GLU A 88 -2.66 2.92 18.13
N ASP A 89 -3.67 2.07 17.96
CA ASP A 89 -3.64 0.67 18.34
C ASP A 89 -2.82 -0.17 17.37
N LEU A 90 -2.17 -1.20 17.89
CA LEU A 90 -1.20 -2.01 17.13
C LEU A 90 -1.72 -2.54 15.78
N PRO A 91 -2.95 -3.09 15.67
CA PRO A 91 -3.46 -3.57 14.38
C PRO A 91 -3.54 -2.49 13.30
N HIS A 92 -3.86 -1.26 13.70
CA HIS A 92 -4.09 -0.14 12.78
C HIS A 92 -2.87 0.78 12.61
N GLN A 93 -1.74 0.47 13.25
CA GLN A 93 -0.52 1.21 13.03
C GLN A 93 -0.01 1.02 11.60
N GLY A 94 0.44 2.12 11.01
CA GLY A 94 1.08 2.13 9.70
C GLY A 94 2.53 1.67 9.73
N PHE A 95 3.09 1.47 8.55
CA PHE A 95 4.50 1.10 8.39
C PHE A 95 5.38 2.33 8.18
N ASP A 96 6.47 2.44 8.97
CA ASP A 96 7.52 3.45 8.77
C ASP A 96 8.13 3.33 7.37
N ALA A 97 8.32 2.09 6.91
CA ALA A 97 8.89 1.80 5.60
C ALA A 97 8.06 2.36 4.43
N PHE A 98 6.74 2.52 4.57
CA PHE A 98 5.91 3.17 3.55
C PHE A 98 6.16 4.68 3.55
N ARG A 99 6.32 5.29 4.71
CA ARG A 99 6.68 6.69 4.81
C ARG A 99 8.06 6.96 4.17
N ASP A 100 9.05 6.09 4.42
CA ASP A 100 10.37 6.16 3.79
C ASP A 100 10.28 6.08 2.26
N LEU A 101 9.35 5.28 1.71
CA LEU A 101 9.09 5.24 0.27
C LEU A 101 8.52 6.57 -0.26
N LEU A 102 7.58 7.17 0.47
CA LEU A 102 7.00 8.46 0.11
C LEU A 102 8.06 9.57 0.16
N ASP A 103 8.89 9.59 1.19
CA ASP A 103 9.98 10.56 1.35
C ASP A 103 11.01 10.46 0.22
N LYS A 104 11.32 9.24 -0.19
CA LYS A 104 12.38 8.98 -1.17
C LYS A 104 11.93 9.14 -2.61
N TYR A 105 10.73 8.70 -2.95
CA TYR A 105 10.28 8.60 -4.35
C TYR A 105 9.17 9.59 -4.70
N ALA A 106 8.49 10.17 -3.69
CA ALA A 106 7.41 11.15 -3.84
C ALA A 106 6.41 10.77 -4.96
N PRO A 107 5.83 9.54 -4.95
CA PRO A 107 4.89 9.14 -6.00
C PRO A 107 3.69 10.09 -6.01
N PRO A 108 3.09 10.38 -7.16
CA PRO A 108 1.88 11.19 -7.24
C PRO A 108 0.74 10.69 -6.36
N PHE A 109 0.58 9.36 -6.24
CA PHE A 109 -0.51 8.77 -5.46
C PHE A 109 -0.03 7.66 -4.52
N PHE A 110 -0.64 7.65 -3.34
CA PHE A 110 -0.57 6.56 -2.38
C PHE A 110 -1.99 6.13 -2.02
N ILE A 111 -2.35 4.88 -2.35
CA ILE A 111 -3.67 4.30 -2.08
C ILE A 111 -3.53 3.21 -1.03
N HIS A 112 -4.30 3.31 0.04
CA HIS A 112 -4.36 2.28 1.07
C HIS A 112 -5.79 1.99 1.50
N GLY A 113 -6.00 0.86 2.15
CA GLY A 113 -7.25 0.45 2.78
C GLY A 113 -7.12 0.38 4.30
N HIS A 114 -7.60 -0.72 4.89
CA HIS A 114 -7.50 -1.12 6.29
C HIS A 114 -8.20 -0.19 7.29
N MET A 115 -8.11 1.12 7.11
CA MET A 115 -8.72 2.12 7.98
C MET A 115 -10.15 2.41 7.56
N HIS A 116 -11.12 2.05 8.42
CA HIS A 116 -12.53 2.31 8.17
C HIS A 116 -12.88 3.77 8.41
N LEU A 117 -13.60 4.39 7.46
CA LEU A 117 -13.98 5.81 7.54
C LEU A 117 -15.15 6.09 8.48
N ASN A 118 -15.89 5.05 8.91
CA ASN A 118 -17.11 5.16 9.70
C ASN A 118 -16.91 5.73 11.11
N TYR A 119 -15.67 5.85 11.56
CA TYR A 119 -15.36 6.36 12.91
C TYR A 119 -15.06 7.86 12.96
N GLY A 120 -15.28 8.58 11.84
CA GLY A 120 -15.22 10.06 11.81
C GLY A 120 -13.82 10.67 12.03
N ARG A 121 -12.79 9.87 12.25
CA ARG A 121 -11.41 10.32 12.55
C ARG A 121 -10.47 10.25 11.34
N SER A 122 -10.80 9.46 10.32
CA SER A 122 -9.95 9.27 9.15
C SER A 122 -10.48 10.06 7.96
N LYS A 123 -9.61 10.84 7.33
CA LYS A 123 -9.91 11.53 6.07
C LYS A 123 -9.75 10.56 4.92
N ARG A 124 -10.69 10.60 3.95
CA ARG A 124 -10.58 9.82 2.71
C ARG A 124 -9.40 10.28 1.86
N ILE A 125 -9.22 11.58 1.75
CA ILE A 125 -8.14 12.18 0.97
C ILE A 125 -7.31 13.07 1.90
N SER A 126 -6.01 12.92 1.83
CA SER A 126 -5.03 13.78 2.48
C SER A 126 -3.83 13.97 1.55
N GLN A 127 -2.90 14.81 1.94
CA GLN A 127 -1.69 15.07 1.17
C GLN A 127 -0.48 15.01 2.09
N TYR A 128 0.56 14.37 1.61
CA TYR A 128 1.88 14.35 2.24
C TYR A 128 2.93 14.77 1.22
N GLN A 129 3.57 15.91 1.45
CA GLN A 129 4.45 16.55 0.48
C GLN A 129 3.75 16.70 -0.89
N GLN A 130 4.21 16.00 -1.93
CA GLN A 130 3.64 16.02 -3.28
C GLN A 130 2.69 14.84 -3.53
N THR A 131 2.60 13.88 -2.60
CA THR A 131 1.80 12.67 -2.74
C THR A 131 0.37 12.89 -2.25
N ILE A 132 -0.61 12.60 -3.10
CA ILE A 132 -2.02 12.50 -2.70
C ILE A 132 -2.24 11.12 -2.08
N ILE A 133 -2.70 11.10 -0.83
CA ILE A 133 -3.01 9.87 -0.09
C ILE A 133 -4.52 9.64 -0.15
N VAL A 134 -4.91 8.44 -0.55
CA VAL A 134 -6.31 8.03 -0.66
C VAL A 134 -6.57 6.79 0.18
N ASN A 135 -7.47 6.92 1.17
CA ASN A 135 -8.05 5.76 1.83
C ASN A 135 -9.19 5.21 0.97
N ALA A 136 -8.95 4.05 0.36
CA ALA A 136 -9.88 3.41 -0.59
C ALA A 136 -10.94 2.54 0.09
N PHE A 137 -11.25 2.78 1.38
CA PHE A 137 -12.30 2.03 2.09
C PHE A 137 -13.59 1.95 1.27
N GLU A 138 -14.13 0.73 1.10
CA GLU A 138 -15.25 0.37 0.24
C GLU A 138 -14.96 0.62 -1.25
N LYS A 139 -15.30 1.79 -1.77
CA LYS A 139 -15.12 2.16 -3.17
C LYS A 139 -14.80 3.65 -3.29
N TYR A 140 -13.78 3.95 -4.09
CA TYR A 140 -13.45 5.31 -4.45
C TYR A 140 -12.89 5.38 -5.88
N VAL A 141 -13.24 6.41 -6.64
CA VAL A 141 -12.74 6.63 -8.01
C VAL A 141 -11.75 7.77 -7.98
N ILE A 142 -10.56 7.54 -8.53
CA ILE A 142 -9.53 8.56 -8.75
C ILE A 142 -9.14 8.59 -10.21
N GLU A 143 -8.78 9.76 -10.70
CA GLU A 143 -8.17 9.94 -12.02
C GLU A 143 -6.65 10.01 -11.83
N CYS A 144 -5.95 9.04 -12.41
CA CYS A 144 -4.50 9.01 -12.43
C CYS A 144 -4.02 9.43 -13.82
N PRO A 145 -3.30 10.55 -13.97
CA PRO A 145 -2.69 10.89 -15.25
C PRO A 145 -1.66 9.80 -15.61
N VAL A 146 -1.79 9.26 -16.81
CA VAL A 146 -0.81 8.32 -17.36
C VAL A 146 0.40 9.15 -17.82
N PRO A 147 1.64 8.79 -17.44
CA PRO A 147 2.83 9.45 -17.97
C PRO A 147 2.88 9.35 -19.49
N GLU A 148 3.18 10.48 -20.17
CA GLU A 148 3.43 10.53 -21.61
C GLU A 148 4.69 9.74 -21.99
#